data_15c991915e4ade0de2add9a87788d067
#
_entry.id   15c991915e4ade0de2add9a87788d067
#
_cell.length_a   1.000
_cell.length_b   1.000
_cell.length_c   1.000
_cell.angle_alpha   90.00
_cell.angle_beta   90.00
_cell.angle_gamma   90.00
#
_symmetry.space_group_name_H-M   'P 1'
#
loop_
_entity.id
_entity.type
_entity.pdbx_description
1 polymer ?
#
loop_
_entity_poly.entity_id
_entity_poly.type
_entity_poly.pdbx_seq_one_letter_code
_entity_poly.pdbx_strand_id
1 'polypeptide(L)'
;MRLRRLFAIFALLAVAASAAAAQAAADPTVALLVDLIRVNTSNPPGNERLVAELLAPRFKALGFDVKIIQSPDTAKAVIVARLKGDGSKRPVLLSAHADVVGVERDKWTVDPFAGVVRDDQVYGRGAIDFKGGMAVFARAAMMLAERKVPLARDVIFVAEADEEGGGGYSTAWLAREHWADIDAEFALNEGGWIMKGDDGRVRYVSISTADKSSVPLTVTAHGTSTHSSMPRPDNAIFALSRALAKLSAYETPIELTPAQTQFITALARTSAPPMSGYFRDLIGPDPVRARHADSVVSRDPLMHSLIRNTIAPVIIQGGFRNNVIPGSASANVNLRLIPGSDLGAFMATLGRVVGDSTIELKTSAPIYTQTAPSSENTDLYRALVNAAHAQFPGAEVTPYLFQAGTDAGAWRSRGVPVYGIYPYPIDADELTRMHGNDEKVSTASLKQGTEMIYRMLVEVAGRR
;
A
#
# COMPACT_ATOMS: atom_id res chain seq x y z
N MET A 1 -51.25 14.83 -20.61
CA MET A 1 -50.43 13.65 -20.93
C MET A 1 -48.94 13.79 -20.60
N ARG A 2 -48.29 14.96 -20.70
CA ARG A 2 -46.83 15.13 -20.43
C ARG A 2 -46.44 15.03 -18.95
N LEU A 3 -47.27 15.48 -18.00
CA LEU A 3 -46.97 15.40 -16.56
C LEU A 3 -46.98 13.96 -16.02
N ARG A 4 -47.84 13.07 -16.49
CA ARG A 4 -47.90 11.67 -16.08
C ARG A 4 -46.68 10.84 -16.54
N ARG A 5 -46.05 11.21 -17.67
CA ARG A 5 -44.84 10.57 -18.18
C ARG A 5 -43.58 10.95 -17.36
N LEU A 6 -43.49 12.18 -16.86
CA LEU A 6 -42.42 12.63 -16.00
C LEU A 6 -42.45 11.93 -14.64
N PHE A 7 -43.64 11.79 -14.03
CA PHE A 7 -43.79 11.06 -12.76
C PHE A 7 -43.43 9.55 -12.88
N ALA A 8 -43.78 8.91 -14.00
CA ALA A 8 -43.45 7.52 -14.25
C ALA A 8 -41.92 7.31 -14.45
N ILE A 9 -41.23 8.26 -15.09
CA ILE A 9 -39.76 8.20 -15.26
C ILE A 9 -39.05 8.42 -13.94
N PHE A 10 -39.49 9.35 -13.09
CA PHE A 10 -38.94 9.56 -11.75
C PHE A 10 -39.17 8.35 -10.81
N ALA A 11 -40.37 7.74 -10.89
CA ALA A 11 -40.67 6.54 -10.09
C ALA A 11 -39.83 5.33 -10.55
N LEU A 12 -39.62 5.15 -11.85
CA LEU A 12 -38.77 4.10 -12.40
C LEU A 12 -37.29 4.29 -12.04
N LEU A 13 -36.77 5.53 -12.04
CA LEU A 13 -35.41 5.84 -11.61
C LEU A 13 -35.24 5.64 -10.11
N ALA A 14 -36.22 6.01 -9.28
CA ALA A 14 -36.17 5.79 -7.84
C ALA A 14 -36.26 4.29 -7.48
N VAL A 15 -37.03 3.49 -8.18
CA VAL A 15 -37.10 2.04 -8.01
C VAL A 15 -35.83 1.36 -8.50
N ALA A 16 -35.23 1.81 -9.60
CA ALA A 16 -33.96 1.30 -10.08
C ALA A 16 -32.82 1.64 -9.13
N ALA A 17 -32.77 2.84 -8.57
CA ALA A 17 -31.79 3.26 -7.59
C ALA A 17 -31.93 2.49 -6.26
N SER A 18 -33.15 2.23 -5.80
CA SER A 18 -33.38 1.42 -4.60
C SER A 18 -33.07 -0.07 -4.82
N ALA A 19 -33.31 -0.60 -6.01
CA ALA A 19 -32.94 -1.97 -6.36
C ALA A 19 -31.41 -2.14 -6.48
N ALA A 20 -30.71 -1.18 -7.06
CA ALA A 20 -29.25 -1.17 -7.15
C ALA A 20 -28.60 -1.06 -5.76
N ALA A 21 -29.11 -0.19 -4.89
CA ALA A 21 -28.66 -0.07 -3.51
C ALA A 21 -28.92 -1.34 -2.68
N ALA A 22 -30.09 -2.00 -2.87
CA ALA A 22 -30.39 -3.27 -2.25
C ALA A 22 -29.53 -4.42 -2.77
N GLN A 23 -29.17 -4.41 -4.04
CA GLN A 23 -28.29 -5.41 -4.65
C GLN A 23 -26.82 -5.19 -4.28
N ALA A 24 -26.37 -3.95 -4.13
CA ALA A 24 -25.03 -3.61 -3.60
C ALA A 24 -24.90 -4.03 -2.13
N ALA A 25 -25.94 -3.79 -1.31
CA ALA A 25 -25.99 -4.26 0.08
C ALA A 25 -26.09 -5.80 0.20
N ALA A 26 -26.45 -6.50 -0.88
CA ALA A 26 -26.53 -7.96 -0.92
C ALA A 26 -25.22 -8.63 -1.37
N ASP A 27 -24.25 -7.90 -1.93
CA ASP A 27 -22.96 -8.49 -2.31
C ASP A 27 -22.14 -8.84 -1.06
N PRO A 28 -21.71 -10.12 -0.89
CA PRO A 28 -21.03 -10.56 0.31
C PRO A 28 -19.68 -9.86 0.57
N THR A 29 -18.97 -9.40 -0.47
CA THR A 29 -17.72 -8.65 -0.32
C THR A 29 -18.01 -7.25 0.21
N VAL A 30 -19.01 -6.57 -0.36
CA VAL A 30 -19.47 -5.26 0.10
C VAL A 30 -19.94 -5.31 1.54
N ALA A 31 -20.78 -6.31 1.89
CA ALA A 31 -21.25 -6.50 3.26
C ALA A 31 -20.11 -6.73 4.24
N LEU A 32 -19.11 -7.55 3.86
CA LEU A 32 -17.92 -7.79 4.68
C LEU A 32 -17.09 -6.51 4.86
N LEU A 33 -16.87 -5.73 3.80
CA LEU A 33 -16.15 -4.45 3.90
C LEU A 33 -16.87 -3.48 4.83
N VAL A 34 -18.20 -3.34 4.71
CA VAL A 34 -19.00 -2.50 5.60
C VAL A 34 -18.82 -2.90 7.07
N ASP A 35 -18.85 -4.20 7.36
CA ASP A 35 -18.64 -4.70 8.71
C ASP A 35 -17.22 -4.44 9.21
N LEU A 36 -16.20 -4.58 8.35
CA LEU A 36 -14.79 -4.28 8.67
C LEU A 36 -14.58 -2.78 8.95
N ILE A 37 -15.17 -1.89 8.15
CA ILE A 37 -15.07 -0.44 8.34
C ILE A 37 -15.69 -0.04 9.69
N ARG A 38 -16.80 -0.67 10.11
CA ARG A 38 -17.45 -0.38 11.38
C ARG A 38 -16.61 -0.72 12.60
N VAL A 39 -15.62 -1.57 12.46
CA VAL A 39 -14.61 -1.80 13.49
C VAL A 39 -13.54 -0.69 13.38
N ASN A 40 -13.56 0.28 14.28
CA ASN A 40 -12.54 1.32 14.30
C ASN A 40 -11.21 0.76 14.81
N THR A 41 -10.27 0.60 13.89
CA THR A 41 -8.89 0.15 14.13
C THR A 41 -7.86 1.24 13.83
N SER A 42 -8.22 2.51 14.08
CA SER A 42 -7.24 3.62 13.95
C SER A 42 -6.03 3.36 14.84
N ASN A 43 -4.84 3.38 14.25
CA ASN A 43 -3.59 3.11 14.94
C ASN A 43 -2.81 4.42 15.13
N PRO A 44 -2.44 4.79 16.37
CA PRO A 44 -2.72 4.10 17.63
C PRO A 44 -4.19 4.25 18.11
N PRO A 45 -4.76 3.34 18.94
CA PRO A 45 -4.14 2.14 19.49
C PRO A 45 -4.22 0.89 18.60
N GLY A 46 -5.03 0.89 17.52
CA GLY A 46 -5.24 -0.22 16.59
C GLY A 46 -6.56 -0.95 16.84
N ASN A 47 -6.69 -1.81 17.85
CA ASN A 47 -7.87 -2.65 18.14
C ASN A 47 -8.14 -3.74 17.10
N GLU A 48 -7.13 -4.25 16.43
CA GLU A 48 -7.23 -5.28 15.37
C GLU A 48 -7.77 -6.60 15.90
N ARG A 49 -7.68 -6.84 17.21
CA ARG A 49 -8.33 -7.95 17.89
C ARG A 49 -9.83 -8.04 17.53
N LEU A 50 -10.52 -6.91 17.44
CA LEU A 50 -11.94 -6.87 17.09
C LEU A 50 -12.20 -7.35 15.66
N VAL A 51 -11.26 -7.09 14.72
CA VAL A 51 -11.31 -7.62 13.36
C VAL A 51 -11.12 -9.13 13.36
N ALA A 52 -10.16 -9.64 14.15
CA ALA A 52 -9.94 -11.07 14.29
C ALA A 52 -11.19 -11.78 14.86
N GLU A 53 -11.85 -11.20 15.88
CA GLU A 53 -13.08 -11.71 16.47
C GLU A 53 -14.27 -11.66 15.50
N LEU A 54 -14.34 -10.65 14.63
CA LEU A 54 -15.36 -10.52 13.57
C LEU A 54 -15.21 -11.59 12.48
N LEU A 55 -13.98 -11.88 12.07
CA LEU A 55 -13.68 -12.81 10.97
C LEU A 55 -13.70 -14.28 11.39
N ALA A 56 -13.24 -14.60 12.60
CA ALA A 56 -13.06 -15.97 13.05
C ALA A 56 -14.32 -16.85 12.93
N PRO A 57 -15.53 -16.45 13.35
CA PRO A 57 -16.73 -17.30 13.22
C PRO A 57 -17.10 -17.53 11.75
N ARG A 58 -16.85 -16.57 10.85
CA ARG A 58 -17.13 -16.68 9.42
C ARG A 58 -16.26 -17.75 8.74
N PHE A 59 -14.96 -17.74 9.04
CA PHE A 59 -14.03 -18.74 8.53
C PHE A 59 -14.29 -20.12 9.12
N LYS A 60 -14.53 -20.21 10.45
CA LYS A 60 -14.86 -21.48 11.11
C LYS A 60 -16.11 -22.14 10.54
N ALA A 61 -17.16 -21.37 10.24
CA ALA A 61 -18.40 -21.87 9.65
C ALA A 61 -18.18 -22.53 8.28
N LEU A 62 -17.12 -22.19 7.57
CA LEU A 62 -16.73 -22.74 6.27
C LEU A 62 -15.64 -23.83 6.37
N GLY A 63 -15.32 -24.28 7.58
CA GLY A 63 -14.37 -25.39 7.79
C GLY A 63 -12.89 -25.01 7.77
N PHE A 64 -12.57 -23.72 7.88
CA PHE A 64 -11.18 -23.30 8.08
C PHE A 64 -10.70 -23.65 9.50
N ASP A 65 -9.43 -24.04 9.61
CA ASP A 65 -8.70 -24.05 10.88
C ASP A 65 -8.32 -22.61 11.22
N VAL A 66 -8.79 -22.10 12.37
CA VAL A 66 -8.67 -20.67 12.72
C VAL A 66 -7.97 -20.51 14.06
N LYS A 67 -6.87 -19.76 14.03
CA LYS A 67 -6.15 -19.27 15.20
C LYS A 67 -6.30 -17.76 15.33
N ILE A 68 -6.51 -17.26 16.55
CA ILE A 68 -6.29 -15.86 16.92
C ILE A 68 -5.03 -15.81 17.76
N ILE A 69 -4.01 -15.13 17.25
CA ILE A 69 -2.71 -14.98 17.90
C ILE A 69 -2.71 -13.63 18.59
N GLN A 70 -2.78 -13.65 19.92
CA GLN A 70 -2.78 -12.46 20.74
C GLN A 70 -1.36 -11.92 20.87
N SER A 71 -1.14 -10.64 20.53
CA SER A 71 0.13 -9.97 20.80
C SER A 71 0.24 -9.58 22.29
N PRO A 72 1.43 -9.20 22.77
CA PRO A 72 1.59 -8.64 24.11
C PRO A 72 0.74 -7.39 24.38
N ASP A 73 0.42 -6.63 23.33
CA ASP A 73 -0.60 -5.57 23.41
C ASP A 73 -2.00 -6.19 23.28
N THR A 74 -2.83 -6.04 24.30
CA THR A 74 -4.16 -6.67 24.35
C THR A 74 -5.16 -6.15 23.31
N ALA A 75 -4.93 -4.96 22.74
CA ALA A 75 -5.73 -4.40 21.65
C ALA A 75 -5.42 -5.04 20.30
N LYS A 76 -4.21 -5.60 20.13
CA LYS A 76 -3.67 -6.11 18.87
C LYS A 76 -3.66 -7.63 18.83
N ALA A 77 -4.30 -8.21 17.85
CA ALA A 77 -4.26 -9.64 17.58
C ALA A 77 -4.27 -9.91 16.07
N VAL A 78 -3.71 -11.03 15.67
CA VAL A 78 -3.68 -11.51 14.29
C VAL A 78 -4.61 -12.72 14.17
N ILE A 79 -5.40 -12.79 13.11
CA ILE A 79 -6.10 -14.01 12.74
C ILE A 79 -5.37 -14.73 11.63
N VAL A 80 -5.18 -16.04 11.81
CA VAL A 80 -4.71 -16.96 10.78
C VAL A 80 -5.82 -17.98 10.52
N ALA A 81 -6.35 -17.97 9.30
CA ALA A 81 -7.39 -18.90 8.86
C ALA A 81 -6.85 -19.78 7.72
N ARG A 82 -6.80 -21.08 7.91
CA ARG A 82 -6.21 -22.06 7.00
C ARG A 82 -7.26 -23.01 6.45
N LEU A 83 -7.47 -22.98 5.13
CA LEU A 83 -8.24 -23.98 4.40
C LEU A 83 -7.30 -25.09 3.92
N LYS A 84 -7.55 -26.32 4.35
CA LYS A 84 -6.70 -27.48 4.04
C LYS A 84 -6.83 -27.93 2.61
N GLY A 85 -5.69 -28.17 1.95
CA GLY A 85 -5.56 -28.93 0.72
C GLY A 85 -5.09 -30.37 0.98
N ASP A 86 -4.77 -31.12 -0.07
CA ASP A 86 -4.24 -32.49 0.04
C ASP A 86 -2.73 -32.54 0.41
N GLY A 87 -2.09 -31.37 0.52
CA GLY A 87 -0.68 -31.25 0.93
C GLY A 87 0.33 -31.63 -0.15
N SER A 88 -0.07 -31.85 -1.39
CA SER A 88 0.84 -32.17 -2.50
C SER A 88 1.73 -30.98 -2.90
N LYS A 89 1.34 -29.76 -2.52
CA LYS A 89 2.12 -28.52 -2.73
C LYS A 89 2.19 -27.70 -1.42
N ARG A 90 3.24 -26.88 -1.28
CA ARG A 90 3.35 -25.94 -0.15
C ARG A 90 2.21 -24.90 -0.18
N PRO A 91 1.83 -24.32 0.98
CA PRO A 91 0.73 -23.36 1.09
C PRO A 91 0.91 -22.11 0.22
N VAL A 92 -0.21 -21.46 -0.12
CA VAL A 92 -0.27 -20.07 -0.59
C VAL A 92 -0.91 -19.21 0.50
N LEU A 93 -0.42 -17.98 0.69
CA LEU A 93 -0.87 -17.08 1.74
C LEU A 93 -1.41 -15.77 1.15
N LEU A 94 -2.50 -15.27 1.73
CA LEU A 94 -3.07 -13.95 1.51
C LEU A 94 -2.94 -13.17 2.81
N SER A 95 -2.26 -12.03 2.79
CA SER A 95 -2.01 -11.18 3.95
C SER A 95 -2.61 -9.80 3.75
N ALA A 96 -3.26 -9.27 4.78
CA ALA A 96 -3.90 -7.96 4.75
C ALA A 96 -3.86 -7.33 6.14
N HIS A 97 -3.36 -6.09 6.25
CA HIS A 97 -3.38 -5.40 7.54
C HIS A 97 -4.78 -4.92 7.92
N ALA A 98 -5.07 -4.93 9.21
CA ALA A 98 -6.38 -4.63 9.78
C ALA A 98 -6.47 -3.23 10.40
N ASP A 99 -5.34 -2.64 10.76
CA ASP A 99 -5.29 -1.27 11.25
C ASP A 99 -5.42 -0.26 10.12
N VAL A 100 -5.71 0.96 10.49
CA VAL A 100 -5.88 2.10 9.57
C VAL A 100 -5.33 3.37 10.19
N VAL A 101 -4.91 4.33 9.38
CA VAL A 101 -4.51 5.65 9.86
C VAL A 101 -5.67 6.42 10.49
N GLY A 102 -5.36 7.40 11.32
CA GLY A 102 -6.35 8.30 11.94
C GLY A 102 -7.14 9.14 10.93
N VAL A 103 -8.17 9.83 11.42
CA VAL A 103 -9.08 10.64 10.61
C VAL A 103 -9.26 12.04 11.16
N GLU A 104 -9.43 13.02 10.28
CA GLU A 104 -9.89 14.39 10.61
C GLU A 104 -11.41 14.43 10.39
N ARG A 105 -12.21 14.04 11.41
CA ARG A 105 -13.66 13.83 11.29
C ARG A 105 -14.43 15.00 10.70
N ASP A 106 -14.02 16.22 11.01
CA ASP A 106 -14.64 17.46 10.54
C ASP A 106 -14.46 17.70 9.03
N LYS A 107 -13.56 16.98 8.38
CA LYS A 107 -13.32 17.05 6.94
C LYS A 107 -14.01 15.92 6.15
N TRP A 108 -14.71 15.00 6.83
CA TRP A 108 -15.45 13.92 6.17
C TRP A 108 -16.91 14.29 5.95
N THR A 109 -17.45 13.97 4.75
CA THR A 109 -18.87 14.18 4.43
C THR A 109 -19.79 13.12 5.02
N VAL A 110 -19.23 12.00 5.47
CA VAL A 110 -19.92 10.89 6.16
C VAL A 110 -19.10 10.47 7.39
N ASP A 111 -19.70 9.70 8.32
CA ASP A 111 -18.90 9.12 9.40
C ASP A 111 -17.92 8.10 8.81
N PRO A 112 -16.58 8.27 9.01
CA PRO A 112 -15.54 7.43 8.42
C PRO A 112 -15.58 5.97 8.87
N PHE A 113 -16.31 5.67 9.95
CA PHE A 113 -16.46 4.31 10.47
C PHE A 113 -17.90 3.78 10.42
N ALA A 114 -18.80 4.42 9.66
CA ALA A 114 -20.17 3.92 9.50
C ALA A 114 -20.30 2.88 8.37
N GLY A 115 -19.35 2.81 7.45
CA GLY A 115 -19.44 1.93 6.27
C GLY A 115 -20.64 2.31 5.40
N VAL A 116 -20.70 3.60 5.03
CA VAL A 116 -21.84 4.13 4.25
C VAL A 116 -21.75 3.66 2.81
N VAL A 117 -22.81 3.00 2.33
CA VAL A 117 -22.96 2.68 0.90
C VAL A 117 -23.86 3.71 0.26
N ARG A 118 -23.32 4.49 -0.68
CA ARG A 118 -24.02 5.57 -1.39
C ARG A 118 -23.46 5.70 -2.80
N ASP A 119 -24.33 5.86 -3.80
CA ASP A 119 -23.97 6.06 -5.21
C ASP A 119 -22.98 4.98 -5.72
N ASP A 120 -23.29 3.71 -5.42
CA ASP A 120 -22.45 2.53 -5.74
C ASP A 120 -21.02 2.58 -5.20
N GLN A 121 -20.78 3.39 -4.17
CA GLN A 121 -19.51 3.50 -3.45
C GLN A 121 -19.67 3.09 -1.98
N VAL A 122 -18.65 2.42 -1.44
CA VAL A 122 -18.49 2.17 0.00
C VAL A 122 -17.54 3.21 0.56
N TYR A 123 -18.05 4.09 1.41
CA TYR A 123 -17.26 5.13 2.08
C TYR A 123 -16.79 4.64 3.44
N GLY A 124 -15.54 4.89 3.75
CA GLY A 124 -14.99 4.67 5.08
C GLY A 124 -13.48 4.62 5.09
N ARG A 125 -12.87 4.90 6.24
CA ARG A 125 -11.43 4.76 6.44
C ARG A 125 -11.05 3.28 6.31
N GLY A 126 -10.05 2.99 5.47
CA GLY A 126 -9.65 1.64 5.13
C GLY A 126 -10.42 1.04 3.94
N ALA A 127 -11.33 1.79 3.29
CA ALA A 127 -12.03 1.31 2.11
C ALA A 127 -11.07 0.95 0.97
N ILE A 128 -9.95 1.67 0.86
CA ILE A 128 -8.84 1.36 -0.04
C ILE A 128 -7.72 0.71 0.75
N ASP A 129 -7.27 1.29 1.87
CA ASP A 129 -6.06 0.88 2.58
C ASP A 129 -6.35 0.37 4.01
N PHE A 130 -6.38 -0.94 4.29
CA PHE A 130 -6.42 -2.07 3.33
C PHE A 130 -7.60 -2.99 3.63
N LYS A 131 -8.66 -2.53 4.35
CA LYS A 131 -9.87 -3.33 4.65
C LYS A 131 -10.64 -3.74 3.39
N GLY A 132 -10.58 -2.92 2.32
CA GLY A 132 -11.12 -3.31 1.02
C GLY A 132 -10.42 -4.54 0.44
N GLY A 133 -9.08 -4.55 0.43
CA GLY A 133 -8.28 -5.68 0.02
C GLY A 133 -8.49 -6.89 0.93
N MET A 134 -8.57 -6.67 2.24
CA MET A 134 -8.90 -7.70 3.23
C MET A 134 -10.25 -8.36 2.92
N ALA A 135 -11.29 -7.57 2.64
CA ALA A 135 -12.61 -8.10 2.29
C ALA A 135 -12.57 -8.94 1.01
N VAL A 136 -11.86 -8.47 -0.02
CA VAL A 136 -11.65 -9.21 -1.29
C VAL A 136 -10.90 -10.52 -1.05
N PHE A 137 -9.78 -10.49 -0.32
CA PHE A 137 -8.97 -11.68 -0.05
C PHE A 137 -9.75 -12.72 0.80
N ALA A 138 -10.40 -12.25 1.87
CA ALA A 138 -11.21 -13.11 2.72
C ALA A 138 -12.35 -13.77 1.93
N ARG A 139 -13.11 -12.99 1.14
CA ARG A 139 -14.21 -13.52 0.33
C ARG A 139 -13.73 -14.51 -0.74
N ALA A 140 -12.65 -14.20 -1.44
CA ALA A 140 -12.09 -15.11 -2.44
C ALA A 140 -11.66 -16.45 -1.80
N ALA A 141 -11.04 -16.41 -0.62
CA ALA A 141 -10.69 -17.62 0.12
C ALA A 141 -11.94 -18.39 0.60
N MET A 142 -12.96 -17.71 1.12
CA MET A 142 -14.23 -18.31 1.53
C MET A 142 -14.94 -18.99 0.35
N MET A 143 -14.93 -18.38 -0.85
CA MET A 143 -15.53 -18.95 -2.06
C MET A 143 -14.93 -20.30 -2.44
N LEU A 144 -13.63 -20.58 -2.16
CA LEU A 144 -13.04 -21.90 -2.39
C LEU A 144 -13.75 -22.98 -1.55
N ALA A 145 -14.03 -22.70 -0.28
CA ALA A 145 -14.72 -23.63 0.60
C ALA A 145 -16.21 -23.76 0.22
N GLU A 146 -16.91 -22.66 -0.01
CA GLU A 146 -18.32 -22.64 -0.43
C GLU A 146 -18.56 -23.44 -1.71
N ARG A 147 -17.66 -23.28 -2.69
CA ARG A 147 -17.72 -23.98 -3.98
C ARG A 147 -17.03 -25.35 -3.95
N LYS A 148 -16.53 -25.77 -2.79
CA LYS A 148 -15.87 -27.07 -2.56
C LYS A 148 -14.77 -27.36 -3.59
N VAL A 149 -13.93 -26.36 -3.88
CA VAL A 149 -12.83 -26.49 -4.83
C VAL A 149 -11.81 -27.50 -4.28
N PRO A 150 -11.47 -28.58 -5.00
CA PRO A 150 -10.41 -29.49 -4.57
C PRO A 150 -9.06 -28.77 -4.59
N LEU A 151 -8.32 -28.79 -3.48
CA LEU A 151 -7.08 -28.05 -3.32
C LEU A 151 -5.87 -28.97 -3.25
N ALA A 152 -4.81 -28.65 -3.99
CA ALA A 152 -3.50 -29.28 -3.96
C ALA A 152 -2.59 -28.69 -2.86
N ARG A 153 -2.93 -27.51 -2.33
CA ARG A 153 -2.19 -26.80 -1.27
C ARG A 153 -3.14 -26.15 -0.29
N ASP A 154 -2.67 -25.95 0.94
CA ASP A 154 -3.39 -25.12 1.89
C ASP A 154 -3.47 -23.67 1.39
N VAL A 155 -4.61 -23.02 1.65
CA VAL A 155 -4.80 -21.58 1.47
C VAL A 155 -4.85 -20.93 2.84
N ILE A 156 -3.93 -20.03 3.13
CA ILE A 156 -3.83 -19.33 4.40
C ILE A 156 -4.28 -17.88 4.18
N PHE A 157 -5.22 -17.42 4.98
CA PHE A 157 -5.58 -16.01 5.09
C PHE A 157 -5.09 -15.48 6.42
N VAL A 158 -4.44 -14.30 6.40
CA VAL A 158 -3.95 -13.59 7.58
C VAL A 158 -4.54 -12.19 7.56
N ALA A 159 -5.21 -11.79 8.67
CA ALA A 159 -5.42 -10.37 8.94
C ALA A 159 -4.44 -9.98 10.04
N GLU A 160 -3.51 -9.13 9.68
CA GLU A 160 -2.39 -8.70 10.51
C GLU A 160 -2.66 -7.38 11.22
N ALA A 161 -1.81 -7.05 12.18
CA ALA A 161 -1.92 -5.86 13.00
C ALA A 161 -0.69 -4.96 12.82
N ASP A 162 -0.85 -3.66 13.14
CA ASP A 162 0.24 -2.73 13.41
C ASP A 162 1.14 -2.40 12.19
N GLU A 163 0.60 -2.47 10.98
CA GLU A 163 1.30 -2.02 9.76
C GLU A 163 1.47 -0.50 9.78
N GLU A 164 0.39 0.23 9.97
CA GLU A 164 0.30 1.70 9.96
C GLU A 164 0.93 2.34 11.20
N GLY A 165 1.03 1.57 12.28
CA GLY A 165 1.58 2.05 13.55
C GLY A 165 3.10 2.02 13.64
N GLY A 166 3.80 1.50 12.64
CA GLY A 166 5.25 1.37 12.65
C GLY A 166 5.80 0.12 13.33
N GLY A 167 4.96 -0.87 13.56
CA GLY A 167 5.36 -2.25 13.52
C GLY A 167 5.92 -2.94 14.75
N GLY A 168 5.54 -2.61 15.95
CA GLY A 168 5.94 -3.41 17.13
C GLY A 168 5.41 -4.84 17.10
N TYR A 169 4.19 -5.02 16.57
CA TYR A 169 3.46 -6.30 16.49
C TYR A 169 2.96 -6.61 15.08
N SER A 170 3.64 -6.10 14.06
CA SER A 170 3.41 -6.37 12.65
C SER A 170 3.84 -7.78 12.25
N THR A 171 3.78 -8.04 10.95
CA THR A 171 4.25 -9.30 10.34
C THR A 171 5.71 -9.64 10.66
N ALA A 172 6.57 -8.67 10.96
CA ALA A 172 7.92 -8.92 11.41
C ALA A 172 7.96 -9.65 12.77
N TRP A 173 7.08 -9.26 13.72
CA TRP A 173 6.88 -9.96 14.97
C TRP A 173 6.28 -11.35 14.73
N LEU A 174 5.23 -11.43 13.91
CA LEU A 174 4.57 -12.69 13.58
C LEU A 174 5.55 -13.68 12.93
N ALA A 175 6.40 -13.22 12.00
CA ALA A 175 7.41 -14.03 11.38
C ALA A 175 8.49 -14.51 12.35
N ARG A 176 8.82 -13.73 13.38
CA ARG A 176 9.82 -14.10 14.38
C ARG A 176 9.29 -15.14 15.37
N GLU A 177 8.05 -14.97 15.86
CA GLU A 177 7.49 -15.78 16.96
C GLU A 177 6.56 -16.90 16.47
N HIS A 178 5.91 -16.75 15.30
CA HIS A 178 4.82 -17.60 14.83
C HIS A 178 4.99 -18.06 13.37
N TRP A 179 6.25 -18.21 12.91
CA TRP A 179 6.54 -18.56 11.52
C TRP A 179 5.81 -19.80 11.02
N ALA A 180 5.70 -20.85 11.85
CA ALA A 180 5.03 -22.10 11.48
C ALA A 180 3.54 -21.91 11.08
N ASP A 181 2.90 -20.86 11.57
CA ASP A 181 1.51 -20.56 11.27
C ASP A 181 1.34 -19.85 9.91
N ILE A 182 2.40 -19.17 9.44
CA ILE A 182 2.38 -18.31 8.24
C ILE A 182 3.40 -18.70 7.15
N ASP A 183 4.12 -19.82 7.33
CA ASP A 183 5.05 -20.31 6.29
C ASP A 183 4.27 -20.74 5.05
N ALA A 184 4.70 -20.25 3.89
CA ALA A 184 4.07 -20.50 2.60
C ALA A 184 5.10 -20.59 1.48
N GLU A 185 4.69 -21.10 0.32
CA GLU A 185 5.53 -21.09 -0.89
C GLU A 185 5.57 -19.69 -1.52
N PHE A 186 4.45 -18.98 -1.45
CA PHE A 186 4.28 -17.60 -1.92
C PHE A 186 3.29 -16.86 -1.02
N ALA A 187 3.37 -15.53 -1.01
CA ALA A 187 2.37 -14.69 -0.38
C ALA A 187 1.84 -13.61 -1.35
N LEU A 188 0.57 -13.25 -1.17
CA LEU A 188 -0.04 -12.08 -1.77
C LEU A 188 -0.35 -11.07 -0.66
N ASN A 189 0.04 -9.82 -0.88
CA ASN A 189 -0.16 -8.70 0.05
C ASN A 189 -0.66 -7.49 -0.74
N GLU A 190 -0.65 -6.31 -0.15
CA GLU A 190 -0.91 -5.03 -0.82
C GLU A 190 0.27 -4.58 -1.69
N GLY A 191 0.08 -3.56 -2.55
CA GLY A 191 1.18 -2.89 -3.24
C GLY A 191 0.93 -2.42 -4.66
N GLY A 192 0.51 -3.22 -5.60
CA GLY A 192 0.25 -2.80 -6.99
C GLY A 192 -1.18 -2.30 -7.22
N TRP A 193 -1.45 -1.71 -8.37
CA TRP A 193 -2.69 -1.01 -8.69
C TRP A 193 -3.42 -1.62 -9.88
N ILE A 194 -4.75 -1.62 -9.84
CA ILE A 194 -5.62 -1.82 -11.00
C ILE A 194 -6.19 -0.45 -11.38
N MET A 195 -5.57 0.21 -12.37
CA MET A 195 -5.89 1.61 -12.68
C MET A 195 -6.88 1.74 -13.82
N LYS A 196 -7.97 2.48 -13.56
CA LYS A 196 -8.93 2.91 -14.57
C LYS A 196 -8.45 4.18 -15.27
N GLY A 197 -8.78 4.32 -16.55
CA GLY A 197 -8.72 5.60 -17.25
C GLY A 197 -10.03 6.37 -17.12
N ASP A 198 -10.07 7.58 -17.70
CA ASP A 198 -11.23 8.49 -17.67
C ASP A 198 -12.49 7.88 -18.33
N ASP A 199 -12.32 6.88 -19.20
CA ASP A 199 -13.39 6.10 -19.81
C ASP A 199 -13.93 4.96 -18.92
N GLY A 200 -13.43 4.82 -17.70
CA GLY A 200 -13.78 3.78 -16.74
C GLY A 200 -13.20 2.41 -17.05
N ARG A 201 -12.43 2.23 -18.14
CA ARG A 201 -11.78 0.98 -18.48
C ARG A 201 -10.47 0.84 -17.74
N VAL A 202 -10.15 -0.38 -17.32
CA VAL A 202 -8.84 -0.68 -16.74
C VAL A 202 -7.75 -0.52 -17.81
N ARG A 203 -6.80 0.36 -17.56
CA ARG A 203 -5.65 0.65 -18.43
C ARG A 203 -4.50 -0.32 -18.19
N TYR A 204 -4.19 -0.52 -16.92
CA TYR A 204 -3.15 -1.45 -16.52
C TYR A 204 -3.45 -2.08 -15.16
N VAL A 205 -2.85 -3.24 -14.96
CA VAL A 205 -2.75 -3.96 -13.69
C VAL A 205 -1.27 -4.05 -13.35
N SER A 206 -0.83 -3.33 -12.33
CA SER A 206 0.53 -3.45 -11.82
C SER A 206 0.55 -4.39 -10.63
N ILE A 207 1.50 -5.32 -10.62
CA ILE A 207 1.69 -6.30 -9.55
C ILE A 207 3.02 -6.00 -8.87
N SER A 208 3.01 -5.57 -7.61
CA SER A 208 4.24 -5.31 -6.89
C SER A 208 5.07 -6.58 -6.75
N THR A 209 6.32 -6.51 -7.14
CA THR A 209 7.34 -7.55 -6.93
C THR A 209 8.37 -7.12 -5.90
N ALA A 210 8.40 -5.85 -5.55
CA ALA A 210 9.32 -5.24 -4.59
C ALA A 210 8.74 -3.96 -4.02
N ASP A 211 9.22 -3.57 -2.84
CA ASP A 211 8.90 -2.33 -2.16
C ASP A 211 10.15 -1.50 -1.94
N LYS A 212 10.00 -0.18 -1.85
CA LYS A 212 11.11 0.68 -1.40
C LYS A 212 11.35 0.50 0.09
N SER A 213 12.60 0.44 0.50
CA SER A 213 12.94 0.41 1.91
C SER A 213 12.78 1.79 2.55
N SER A 214 12.34 1.82 3.80
CA SER A 214 12.23 3.03 4.61
C SER A 214 13.36 3.11 5.61
N VAL A 215 14.21 4.13 5.49
CA VAL A 215 15.36 4.33 6.38
C VAL A 215 15.20 5.68 7.09
N PRO A 216 14.95 5.69 8.40
CA PRO A 216 14.96 6.93 9.17
C PRO A 216 16.35 7.52 9.24
N LEU A 217 16.46 8.81 8.95
CA LEU A 217 17.67 9.62 9.07
C LEU A 217 17.42 10.78 10.05
N THR A 218 18.28 10.91 11.05
CA THR A 218 18.32 12.12 11.89
C THR A 218 19.45 13.03 11.41
N VAL A 219 19.11 14.26 11.09
CA VAL A 219 20.04 15.34 10.74
C VAL A 219 20.14 16.26 11.96
N THR A 220 21.30 16.30 12.61
CA THR A 220 21.50 17.09 13.84
C THR A 220 22.57 18.15 13.60
N ALA A 221 22.22 19.39 13.88
CA ALA A 221 23.16 20.52 13.94
C ALA A 221 23.54 20.81 15.39
N HIS A 222 24.80 21.05 15.64
CA HIS A 222 25.34 21.44 16.94
C HIS A 222 25.79 22.88 16.93
N GLY A 223 25.63 23.58 18.05
CA GLY A 223 26.03 24.96 18.27
C GLY A 223 26.20 25.26 19.75
N THR A 224 26.34 26.53 20.09
CA THR A 224 26.48 26.97 21.48
C THR A 224 25.20 27.59 21.99
N SER A 225 24.66 27.07 23.09
CA SER A 225 23.51 27.67 23.77
C SER A 225 23.87 28.99 24.41
N THR A 226 23.04 30.05 24.19
CA THR A 226 23.25 31.38 24.77
C THR A 226 21.95 32.15 24.80
N HIS A 227 21.99 33.34 25.45
CA HIS A 227 20.87 34.25 25.47
C HIS A 227 20.59 34.84 24.09
N SER A 228 19.32 34.95 23.69
CA SER A 228 18.93 35.38 22.33
C SER A 228 19.39 36.79 21.94
N SER A 229 19.67 37.68 22.92
CA SER A 229 20.25 38.99 22.65
C SER A 229 21.73 38.98 22.27
N MET A 230 22.39 37.85 22.37
CA MET A 230 23.79 37.65 22.00
C MET A 230 23.91 36.56 20.90
N PRO A 231 23.44 36.86 19.67
CA PRO A 231 23.45 35.90 18.56
C PRO A 231 24.87 35.47 18.20
N ARG A 232 25.05 34.18 17.96
CA ARG A 232 26.36 33.60 17.62
C ARG A 232 26.35 33.04 16.19
N PRO A 233 27.52 33.02 15.51
CA PRO A 233 27.65 32.46 14.18
C PRO A 233 27.32 30.94 14.13
N ASP A 234 27.57 30.24 15.22
CA ASP A 234 27.35 28.79 15.38
C ASP A 234 25.92 28.43 15.84
N ASN A 235 24.92 29.22 15.48
CA ASN A 235 23.52 28.93 15.79
C ASN A 235 23.04 27.64 15.11
N ALA A 236 22.68 26.62 15.91
CA ALA A 236 22.29 25.31 15.44
C ALA A 236 21.06 25.33 14.50
N ILE A 237 20.10 26.22 14.74
CA ILE A 237 18.90 26.34 13.87
C ILE A 237 19.30 26.82 12.47
N PHE A 238 20.20 27.81 12.36
CA PHE A 238 20.67 28.25 11.04
C PHE A 238 21.52 27.21 10.33
N ALA A 239 22.33 26.44 11.07
CA ALA A 239 23.11 25.36 10.49
C ALA A 239 22.20 24.24 9.94
N LEU A 240 21.20 23.81 10.72
CA LEU A 240 20.19 22.84 10.27
C LEU A 240 19.41 23.34 9.05
N SER A 241 18.96 24.61 9.07
CA SER A 241 18.21 25.19 7.94
C SER A 241 19.01 25.18 6.64
N ARG A 242 20.33 25.51 6.70
CA ARG A 242 21.22 25.41 5.53
C ARG A 242 21.39 23.98 5.04
N ALA A 243 21.52 23.01 5.96
CA ALA A 243 21.62 21.60 5.59
C ALA A 243 20.36 21.12 4.88
N LEU A 244 19.17 21.40 5.43
CA LEU A 244 17.90 21.05 4.83
C LEU A 244 17.68 21.74 3.47
N ALA A 245 18.06 23.01 3.32
CA ALA A 245 17.98 23.72 2.04
C ALA A 245 18.87 23.06 0.97
N LYS A 246 20.08 22.60 1.31
CA LYS A 246 20.93 21.85 0.39
C LYS A 246 20.35 20.49 0.02
N LEU A 247 19.78 19.76 1.01
CA LEU A 247 19.11 18.49 0.75
C LEU A 247 17.87 18.68 -0.15
N SER A 248 17.09 19.74 0.03
CA SER A 248 15.91 20.03 -0.81
C SER A 248 16.28 20.41 -2.26
N ALA A 249 17.46 20.94 -2.48
CA ALA A 249 17.96 21.28 -3.82
C ALA A 249 18.69 20.12 -4.51
N TYR A 250 18.94 19.02 -3.78
CA TYR A 250 19.62 17.85 -4.33
C TYR A 250 18.63 16.90 -4.99
N GLU A 251 18.68 16.81 -6.31
CA GLU A 251 17.94 15.84 -7.08
C GLU A 251 18.72 14.54 -7.15
N THR A 252 18.13 13.45 -6.62
CA THR A 252 18.74 12.13 -6.70
C THR A 252 18.70 11.59 -8.13
N PRO A 253 19.70 10.83 -8.58
CA PRO A 253 19.72 10.30 -9.94
C PRO A 253 18.56 9.31 -10.17
N ILE A 254 18.15 9.17 -11.44
CA ILE A 254 17.24 8.12 -11.87
C ILE A 254 17.93 6.77 -11.69
N GLU A 255 17.25 5.86 -11.01
CA GLU A 255 17.64 4.46 -10.87
C GLU A 255 16.44 3.59 -11.23
N LEU A 256 16.58 2.76 -12.28
CA LEU A 256 15.50 1.91 -12.78
C LEU A 256 15.86 0.44 -12.62
N THR A 257 15.05 -0.28 -11.86
CA THR A 257 15.06 -1.74 -11.85
C THR A 257 14.37 -2.30 -13.11
N PRO A 258 14.54 -3.59 -13.43
CA PRO A 258 13.78 -4.21 -14.52
C PRO A 258 12.26 -4.05 -14.39
N ALA A 259 11.69 -4.17 -13.19
CA ALA A 259 10.26 -3.98 -12.95
C ALA A 259 9.80 -2.55 -13.27
N GLN A 260 10.57 -1.52 -12.87
CA GLN A 260 10.26 -0.13 -13.20
C GLN A 260 10.34 0.13 -14.71
N THR A 261 11.34 -0.43 -15.40
CA THR A 261 11.47 -0.31 -16.86
C THR A 261 10.27 -0.95 -17.57
N GLN A 262 9.82 -2.12 -17.13
CA GLN A 262 8.62 -2.77 -17.66
C GLN A 262 7.37 -1.93 -17.39
N PHE A 263 7.21 -1.41 -16.17
CA PHE A 263 6.09 -0.54 -15.81
C PHE A 263 6.04 0.74 -16.67
N ILE A 264 7.17 1.44 -16.82
CA ILE A 264 7.25 2.64 -17.67
C ILE A 264 6.96 2.28 -19.14
N THR A 265 7.38 1.11 -19.61
CA THR A 265 7.03 0.60 -20.94
C THR A 265 5.51 0.40 -21.08
N ALA A 266 4.84 -0.15 -20.08
CA ALA A 266 3.39 -0.30 -20.06
C ALA A 266 2.69 1.08 -20.10
N LEU A 267 3.17 2.06 -19.30
CA LEU A 267 2.66 3.43 -19.34
C LEU A 267 2.86 4.09 -20.72
N ALA A 268 3.99 3.84 -21.38
CA ALA A 268 4.24 4.34 -22.74
C ALA A 268 3.25 3.79 -23.79
N ARG A 269 2.68 2.60 -23.54
CA ARG A 269 1.65 1.98 -24.41
C ARG A 269 0.24 2.45 -24.08
N THR A 270 -0.06 2.70 -22.81
CA THR A 270 -1.42 2.94 -22.31
C THR A 270 -1.77 4.43 -22.15
N SER A 271 -0.76 5.31 -22.09
CA SER A 271 -0.97 6.75 -21.95
C SER A 271 -1.22 7.45 -23.27
N ALA A 272 -2.02 8.51 -23.24
CA ALA A 272 -2.20 9.39 -24.40
C ALA A 272 -0.97 10.27 -24.67
N PRO A 273 -0.74 10.74 -25.91
CA PRO A 273 0.24 11.78 -26.16
C PRO A 273 -0.11 13.09 -25.42
N PRO A 274 0.88 13.86 -24.92
CA PRO A 274 2.33 13.66 -25.13
C PRO A 274 2.97 12.69 -24.14
N MET A 275 2.29 12.29 -23.06
CA MET A 275 2.88 11.49 -21.96
C MET A 275 3.46 10.17 -22.44
N SER A 276 2.79 9.47 -23.35
CA SER A 276 3.33 8.25 -23.96
C SER A 276 4.71 8.44 -24.62
N GLY A 277 4.98 9.64 -25.15
CA GLY A 277 6.28 10.03 -25.68
C GLY A 277 7.32 10.20 -24.59
N TYR A 278 6.98 10.92 -23.51
CA TYR A 278 7.89 11.14 -22.39
C TYR A 278 8.26 9.82 -21.69
N PHE A 279 7.32 8.88 -21.50
CA PHE A 279 7.64 7.57 -20.94
C PHE A 279 8.62 6.78 -21.82
N ARG A 280 8.49 6.82 -23.15
CA ARG A 280 9.47 6.21 -24.07
C ARG A 280 10.84 6.87 -23.99
N ASP A 281 10.88 8.20 -23.94
CA ASP A 281 12.13 8.95 -23.87
C ASP A 281 12.86 8.73 -22.54
N LEU A 282 12.12 8.59 -21.42
CA LEU A 282 12.66 8.35 -20.07
C LEU A 282 13.51 7.06 -20.00
N ILE A 283 13.11 6.02 -20.70
CA ILE A 283 13.81 4.72 -20.76
C ILE A 283 14.63 4.55 -22.05
N GLY A 284 14.65 5.56 -22.90
CA GLY A 284 15.35 5.56 -24.18
C GLY A 284 16.85 5.79 -24.04
N PRO A 285 17.62 5.53 -25.11
CA PRO A 285 19.08 5.62 -25.07
C PRO A 285 19.63 7.07 -25.14
N ASP A 286 18.79 8.06 -25.48
CA ASP A 286 19.22 9.46 -25.62
C ASP A 286 19.17 10.19 -24.26
N PRO A 287 20.32 10.53 -23.66
CA PRO A 287 20.35 11.14 -22.33
C PRO A 287 19.77 12.57 -22.30
N VAL A 288 19.69 13.28 -23.41
CA VAL A 288 19.09 14.62 -23.48
C VAL A 288 17.58 14.50 -23.42
N ARG A 289 17.02 13.62 -24.23
CA ARG A 289 15.56 13.32 -24.23
C ARG A 289 15.13 12.72 -22.89
N ALA A 290 15.93 11.81 -22.32
CA ALA A 290 15.64 11.21 -21.01
C ALA A 290 15.59 12.27 -19.89
N ARG A 291 16.55 13.21 -19.84
CA ARG A 291 16.50 14.32 -18.87
C ARG A 291 15.30 15.26 -19.07
N HIS A 292 14.94 15.55 -20.33
CA HIS A 292 13.74 16.34 -20.60
C HIS A 292 12.47 15.59 -20.15
N ALA A 293 12.37 14.32 -20.47
CA ALA A 293 11.26 13.46 -20.04
C ALA A 293 11.15 13.40 -18.52
N ASP A 294 12.27 13.22 -17.80
CA ASP A 294 12.33 13.29 -16.35
C ASP A 294 11.73 14.59 -15.79
N SER A 295 12.15 15.73 -16.32
CA SER A 295 11.64 17.05 -15.87
C SER A 295 10.13 17.23 -16.04
N VAL A 296 9.50 16.44 -16.91
CA VAL A 296 8.04 16.45 -17.12
C VAL A 296 7.37 15.39 -16.25
N VAL A 297 7.86 14.16 -16.31
CA VAL A 297 7.28 12.99 -15.60
C VAL A 297 7.37 13.16 -14.09
N SER A 298 8.47 13.71 -13.59
CA SER A 298 8.70 13.97 -12.16
C SER A 298 7.88 15.12 -11.56
N ARG A 299 7.04 15.80 -12.34
CA ARG A 299 6.02 16.71 -11.79
C ARG A 299 4.89 15.97 -11.07
N ASP A 300 4.68 14.72 -11.42
CA ASP A 300 3.84 13.80 -10.67
C ASP A 300 4.67 13.22 -9.51
N PRO A 301 4.28 13.47 -8.23
CA PRO A 301 5.02 12.98 -7.07
C PRO A 301 5.15 11.46 -7.01
N LEU A 302 4.14 10.72 -7.48
CA LEU A 302 4.19 9.26 -7.54
C LEU A 302 5.27 8.82 -8.52
N MET A 303 5.26 9.35 -9.74
CA MET A 303 6.25 9.02 -10.76
C MET A 303 7.66 9.44 -10.34
N HIS A 304 7.80 10.64 -9.74
CA HIS A 304 9.08 11.09 -9.17
C HIS A 304 9.63 10.08 -8.16
N SER A 305 8.79 9.61 -7.25
CA SER A 305 9.18 8.65 -6.22
C SER A 305 9.50 7.28 -6.77
N LEU A 306 8.87 6.85 -7.86
CA LEU A 306 9.07 5.54 -8.45
C LEU A 306 10.45 5.37 -9.11
N ILE A 307 11.01 6.44 -9.68
CA ILE A 307 12.20 6.35 -10.54
C ILE A 307 13.51 6.72 -9.85
N ARG A 308 13.50 7.04 -8.54
CA ARG A 308 14.69 7.45 -7.78
C ARG A 308 14.54 7.22 -6.28
N ASN A 309 15.66 7.29 -5.56
CA ASN A 309 15.65 7.38 -4.10
C ASN A 309 15.06 8.73 -3.67
N THR A 310 14.35 8.80 -2.54
CA THR A 310 13.73 10.04 -2.09
C THR A 310 14.15 10.43 -0.69
N ILE A 311 14.13 11.75 -0.42
CA ILE A 311 14.56 12.39 0.82
C ILE A 311 13.39 13.28 1.28
N ALA A 312 12.74 12.93 2.39
CA ALA A 312 11.57 13.66 2.88
C ALA A 312 11.74 14.06 4.36
N PRO A 313 12.05 15.33 4.69
CA PRO A 313 11.97 15.82 6.05
C PRO A 313 10.52 15.76 6.56
N VAL A 314 10.33 15.19 7.76
CA VAL A 314 9.00 14.96 8.33
C VAL A 314 8.80 15.65 9.69
N ILE A 315 9.88 15.82 10.48
CA ILE A 315 9.83 16.49 11.77
C ILE A 315 11.02 17.41 11.90
N ILE A 316 10.83 18.62 12.44
CA ILE A 316 11.90 19.53 12.81
C ILE A 316 11.75 19.89 14.29
N GLN A 317 12.88 19.87 15.03
CA GLN A 317 12.94 20.24 16.45
C GLN A 317 14.11 21.20 16.67
N GLY A 318 13.86 22.24 17.48
CA GLY A 318 14.92 23.20 17.83
C GLY A 318 14.40 24.32 18.75
N GLY A 319 15.09 24.51 19.85
CA GLY A 319 14.70 25.51 20.87
C GLY A 319 13.57 25.05 21.78
N PHE A 320 13.48 25.71 22.95
CA PHE A 320 12.44 25.42 23.96
C PHE A 320 11.96 26.70 24.67
N ARG A 321 12.63 27.86 24.43
CA ARG A 321 12.26 29.17 24.97
C ARG A 321 12.65 30.29 24.02
N ASN A 322 11.85 31.36 23.96
CA ASN A 322 12.04 32.48 23.03
C ASN A 322 13.32 33.29 23.27
N ASN A 323 13.84 33.26 24.51
CA ASN A 323 15.04 34.00 24.87
C ASN A 323 16.33 33.16 24.97
N VAL A 324 16.29 31.90 24.48
CA VAL A 324 17.45 30.98 24.47
C VAL A 324 17.74 30.51 23.03
N ILE A 325 18.97 30.73 22.58
CA ILE A 325 19.50 30.10 21.37
C ILE A 325 19.85 28.64 21.76
N PRO A 326 19.28 27.62 21.09
CA PRO A 326 19.54 26.23 21.46
C PRO A 326 20.95 25.77 21.06
N GLY A 327 21.53 24.87 21.86
CA GLY A 327 22.83 24.23 21.57
C GLY A 327 22.73 23.11 20.52
N SER A 328 21.53 22.71 20.15
CA SER A 328 21.29 21.74 19.07
C SER A 328 19.94 21.97 18.40
N ALA A 329 19.82 21.58 17.15
CA ALA A 329 18.59 21.48 16.39
C ALA A 329 18.63 20.24 15.53
N SER A 330 17.50 19.56 15.31
CA SER A 330 17.46 18.31 14.54
C SER A 330 16.25 18.24 13.62
N ALA A 331 16.38 17.41 12.58
CA ALA A 331 15.27 17.01 11.72
C ALA A 331 15.25 15.50 11.56
N ASN A 332 14.04 14.92 11.60
CA ASN A 332 13.82 13.56 11.15
C ASN A 332 13.48 13.59 9.67
N VAL A 333 14.23 12.81 8.90
CA VAL A 333 14.12 12.68 7.46
C VAL A 333 13.84 11.22 7.12
N ASN A 334 12.83 10.96 6.31
CA ASN A 334 12.57 9.63 5.79
C ASN A 334 13.29 9.49 4.44
N LEU A 335 14.17 8.48 4.34
CA LEU A 335 14.78 8.06 3.09
C LEU A 335 13.99 6.87 2.55
N ARG A 336 13.56 6.95 1.28
CA ARG A 336 12.97 5.79 0.58
C ARG A 336 13.93 5.34 -0.50
N LEU A 337 14.45 4.12 -0.36
CA LEU A 337 15.50 3.58 -1.22
C LEU A 337 14.94 2.49 -2.14
N ILE A 338 15.34 2.56 -3.40
CA ILE A 338 15.08 1.50 -4.39
C ILE A 338 15.83 0.22 -3.97
N PRO A 339 15.25 -0.97 -4.14
CA PRO A 339 15.93 -2.23 -3.86
C PRO A 339 17.28 -2.34 -4.58
N GLY A 340 18.32 -2.67 -3.81
CA GLY A 340 19.69 -2.73 -4.31
C GLY A 340 20.50 -1.45 -4.15
N SER A 341 19.91 -0.32 -3.74
CA SER A 341 20.66 0.90 -3.44
C SER A 341 21.61 0.68 -2.27
N ASP A 342 22.86 1.11 -2.41
CA ASP A 342 23.86 1.08 -1.34
C ASP A 342 23.61 2.25 -0.37
N LEU A 343 23.09 1.94 0.83
CA LEU A 343 22.83 2.93 1.87
C LEU A 343 24.10 3.67 2.28
N GLY A 344 25.25 2.99 2.37
CA GLY A 344 26.52 3.61 2.76
C GLY A 344 26.99 4.65 1.74
N ALA A 345 26.95 4.29 0.45
CA ALA A 345 27.29 5.20 -0.65
C ALA A 345 26.30 6.38 -0.73
N PHE A 346 25.00 6.12 -0.49
CA PHE A 346 23.97 7.16 -0.45
C PHE A 346 24.21 8.14 0.70
N MET A 347 24.46 7.65 1.92
CA MET A 347 24.79 8.48 3.08
C MET A 347 26.06 9.31 2.87
N ALA A 348 27.11 8.72 2.27
CA ALA A 348 28.31 9.48 1.91
C ALA A 348 28.02 10.62 0.91
N THR A 349 27.09 10.38 0.00
CA THR A 349 26.64 11.42 -0.96
C THR A 349 25.88 12.53 -0.23
N LEU A 350 24.94 12.20 0.67
CA LEU A 350 24.22 13.20 1.47
C LEU A 350 25.20 14.02 2.32
N GLY A 351 26.23 13.39 2.90
CA GLY A 351 27.29 14.11 3.62
C GLY A 351 28.03 15.12 2.76
N ARG A 352 28.36 14.77 1.50
CA ARG A 352 28.96 15.71 0.54
C ARG A 352 28.02 16.84 0.14
N VAL A 353 26.74 16.55 -0.06
CA VAL A 353 25.71 17.55 -0.39
C VAL A 353 25.56 18.56 0.75
N VAL A 354 25.48 18.09 1.98
CA VAL A 354 25.41 18.94 3.18
C VAL A 354 26.72 19.76 3.31
N GLY A 355 27.89 19.11 3.15
CA GLY A 355 29.21 19.76 3.14
C GLY A 355 29.48 20.64 4.36
N ASP A 356 29.02 20.22 5.54
CA ASP A 356 29.19 20.93 6.82
C ASP A 356 29.50 19.90 7.92
N SER A 357 30.72 19.93 8.45
CA SER A 357 31.17 18.97 9.47
C SER A 357 30.52 19.15 10.84
N THR A 358 29.79 20.24 11.07
CA THR A 358 29.01 20.47 12.30
C THR A 358 27.62 19.81 12.25
N ILE A 359 27.26 19.22 11.10
CA ILE A 359 26.04 18.47 10.91
C ILE A 359 26.32 16.97 11.03
N GLU A 360 25.66 16.33 11.98
CA GLU A 360 25.66 14.90 12.12
C GLU A 360 24.51 14.28 11.31
N LEU A 361 24.83 13.27 10.49
CA LEU A 361 23.86 12.44 9.75
C LEU A 361 23.86 11.03 10.33
N LYS A 362 22.78 10.64 11.01
CA LYS A 362 22.70 9.35 11.68
C LYS A 362 21.45 8.59 11.26
N THR A 363 21.63 7.42 10.68
CA THR A 363 20.52 6.49 10.39
C THR A 363 20.25 5.58 11.58
N SER A 364 18.99 5.28 11.83
CA SER A 364 18.58 4.11 12.61
C SER A 364 18.44 2.87 11.72
N ALA A 365 18.25 1.70 12.31
CA ALA A 365 17.97 0.50 11.54
C ALA A 365 16.77 0.71 10.60
N PRO A 366 16.81 0.17 9.38
CA PRO A 366 15.67 0.25 8.47
C PRO A 366 14.42 -0.31 9.12
N ILE A 367 13.30 0.39 9.00
CA ILE A 367 11.99 -0.11 9.47
C ILE A 367 11.61 -1.33 8.64
N TYR A 368 11.87 -1.26 7.32
CA TYR A 368 11.75 -2.38 6.40
C TYR A 368 13.10 -2.66 5.76
N THR A 369 13.60 -3.88 5.94
CA THR A 369 14.88 -4.33 5.39
C THR A 369 14.80 -4.35 3.86
N GLN A 370 15.88 -3.96 3.20
CA GLN A 370 16.01 -4.20 1.76
C GLN A 370 15.96 -5.69 1.48
N THR A 371 15.00 -6.10 0.67
CA THR A 371 14.86 -7.48 0.21
C THR A 371 15.00 -7.54 -1.31
N ALA A 372 15.47 -8.68 -1.81
CA ALA A 372 15.50 -8.89 -3.26
C ALA A 372 14.07 -8.88 -3.83
N PRO A 373 13.85 -8.35 -5.04
CA PRO A 373 12.58 -8.46 -5.73
C PRO A 373 12.13 -9.92 -5.88
N SER A 374 10.83 -10.17 -5.74
CA SER A 374 10.22 -11.47 -5.99
C SER A 374 10.31 -11.83 -7.48
N SER A 375 10.60 -13.10 -7.77
CA SER A 375 10.71 -13.59 -9.15
C SER A 375 9.36 -13.58 -9.86
N GLU A 376 9.29 -13.06 -11.08
CA GLU A 376 8.12 -13.15 -11.95
C GLU A 376 7.85 -14.59 -12.46
N ASN A 377 8.78 -15.51 -12.25
CA ASN A 377 8.66 -16.91 -12.72
C ASN A 377 8.16 -17.83 -11.59
N THR A 378 7.02 -17.53 -10.99
CA THR A 378 6.35 -18.38 -9.99
C THR A 378 4.92 -18.72 -10.41
N ASP A 379 4.35 -19.79 -9.82
CA ASP A 379 2.97 -20.17 -10.09
C ASP A 379 1.99 -19.07 -9.68
N LEU A 380 2.23 -18.38 -8.55
CA LEU A 380 1.36 -17.31 -8.08
C LEU A 380 1.40 -16.08 -9.00
N TYR A 381 2.59 -15.65 -9.46
CA TYR A 381 2.67 -14.50 -10.37
C TYR A 381 1.97 -14.79 -11.69
N ARG A 382 2.19 -15.97 -12.27
CA ARG A 382 1.49 -16.40 -13.51
C ARG A 382 -0.02 -16.44 -13.32
N ALA A 383 -0.51 -17.00 -12.20
CA ALA A 383 -1.94 -17.05 -11.89
C ALA A 383 -2.56 -15.65 -11.74
N LEU A 384 -1.83 -14.70 -11.13
CA LEU A 384 -2.25 -13.29 -11.04
C LEU A 384 -2.36 -12.66 -12.43
N VAL A 385 -1.34 -12.83 -13.28
CA VAL A 385 -1.33 -12.33 -14.66
C VAL A 385 -2.50 -12.89 -15.46
N ASN A 386 -2.71 -14.21 -15.39
CA ASN A 386 -3.81 -14.89 -16.09
C ASN A 386 -5.18 -14.40 -15.60
N ALA A 387 -5.36 -14.28 -14.29
CA ALA A 387 -6.60 -13.79 -13.69
C ALA A 387 -6.88 -12.32 -14.08
N ALA A 388 -5.84 -11.47 -14.11
CA ALA A 388 -5.95 -10.08 -14.52
C ALA A 388 -6.37 -9.96 -16.00
N HIS A 389 -5.73 -10.69 -16.91
CA HIS A 389 -6.11 -10.69 -18.32
C HIS A 389 -7.53 -11.22 -18.55
N ALA A 390 -7.93 -12.27 -17.81
CA ALA A 390 -9.28 -12.82 -17.90
C ALA A 390 -10.36 -11.86 -17.36
N GLN A 391 -10.03 -11.08 -16.32
CA GLN A 391 -10.96 -10.13 -15.70
C GLN A 391 -11.01 -8.79 -16.44
N PHE A 392 -9.87 -8.33 -16.96
CA PHE A 392 -9.71 -7.02 -17.61
C PHE A 392 -9.08 -7.18 -19.01
N PRO A 393 -9.83 -7.69 -19.98
CA PRO A 393 -9.31 -7.89 -21.34
C PRO A 393 -8.81 -6.57 -21.95
N GLY A 394 -7.58 -6.58 -22.45
CA GLY A 394 -6.93 -5.40 -23.05
C GLY A 394 -6.17 -4.50 -22.06
N ALA A 395 -6.21 -4.77 -20.77
CA ALA A 395 -5.34 -4.11 -19.82
C ALA A 395 -3.90 -4.62 -19.94
N GLU A 396 -2.92 -3.71 -19.85
CA GLU A 396 -1.50 -4.10 -19.72
C GLU A 396 -1.26 -4.65 -18.30
N VAL A 397 -0.64 -5.83 -18.19
CA VAL A 397 -0.25 -6.40 -16.90
C VAL A 397 1.26 -6.31 -16.77
N THR A 398 1.76 -5.74 -15.67
CA THR A 398 3.17 -5.38 -15.52
C THR A 398 3.65 -5.60 -14.09
N PRO A 399 4.92 -6.01 -13.86
CA PRO A 399 5.52 -5.91 -12.54
C PRO A 399 5.62 -4.44 -12.11
N TYR A 400 5.74 -4.23 -10.81
CA TYR A 400 5.75 -2.91 -10.21
C TYR A 400 6.73 -2.85 -9.03
N LEU A 401 7.37 -1.70 -8.84
CA LEU A 401 8.04 -1.36 -7.60
C LEU A 401 7.09 -0.50 -6.77
N PHE A 402 6.64 -0.99 -5.61
CA PHE A 402 5.81 -0.19 -4.73
C PHE A 402 6.65 0.91 -4.08
N GLN A 403 6.17 2.15 -4.12
CA GLN A 403 6.90 3.34 -3.66
C GLN A 403 6.97 3.48 -2.14
N ALA A 404 6.13 2.75 -1.42
CA ALA A 404 6.12 2.68 0.04
C ALA A 404 6.79 1.39 0.55
N GLY A 405 6.78 1.15 1.85
CA GLY A 405 7.04 -0.15 2.45
C GLY A 405 5.71 -0.85 2.71
N THR A 406 5.76 -2.17 2.83
CA THR A 406 4.64 -3.01 3.22
C THR A 406 5.12 -4.11 4.16
N ASP A 407 4.21 -4.87 4.70
CA ASP A 407 4.49 -6.05 5.50
C ASP A 407 5.14 -7.22 4.72
N ALA A 408 5.23 -7.13 3.39
CA ALA A 408 5.84 -8.14 2.52
C ALA A 408 7.30 -8.48 2.89
N GLY A 409 8.02 -7.53 3.48
CA GLY A 409 9.41 -7.71 3.93
C GLY A 409 9.61 -8.88 4.89
N ALA A 410 8.61 -9.22 5.69
CA ALA A 410 8.67 -10.32 6.65
C ALA A 410 8.86 -11.69 5.97
N TRP A 411 8.17 -11.92 4.87
CA TRP A 411 8.30 -13.14 4.06
C TRP A 411 9.49 -13.08 3.10
N ARG A 412 9.68 -11.94 2.39
CA ARG A 412 10.81 -11.80 1.44
C ARG A 412 12.16 -11.97 2.13
N SER A 413 12.34 -11.51 3.37
CA SER A 413 13.58 -11.71 4.14
C SER A 413 13.89 -13.18 4.44
N ARG A 414 12.88 -14.05 4.35
CA ARG A 414 13.00 -15.51 4.50
C ARG A 414 12.99 -16.27 3.17
N GLY A 415 13.12 -15.54 2.05
CA GLY A 415 13.17 -16.12 0.72
C GLY A 415 11.81 -16.54 0.15
N VAL A 416 10.69 -16.16 0.78
CA VAL A 416 9.34 -16.39 0.25
C VAL A 416 8.99 -15.26 -0.72
N PRO A 417 8.69 -15.54 -2.00
CA PRO A 417 8.22 -14.55 -2.94
C PRO A 417 6.88 -13.93 -2.48
N VAL A 418 6.80 -12.60 -2.46
CA VAL A 418 5.57 -11.86 -2.16
C VAL A 418 5.23 -10.94 -3.30
N TYR A 419 3.97 -10.97 -3.72
CA TYR A 419 3.41 -10.06 -4.70
C TYR A 419 2.39 -9.16 -4.04
N GLY A 420 2.29 -7.91 -4.52
CA GLY A 420 1.39 -6.94 -3.95
C GLY A 420 0.36 -6.44 -4.97
N ILE A 421 -0.88 -6.29 -4.53
CA ILE A 421 -1.94 -5.70 -5.34
C ILE A 421 -3.05 -5.10 -4.45
N TYR A 422 -3.53 -3.92 -4.82
CA TYR A 422 -4.83 -3.43 -4.40
C TYR A 422 -5.87 -4.05 -5.34
N PRO A 423 -6.64 -5.06 -4.88
CA PRO A 423 -7.32 -6.00 -5.78
C PRO A 423 -8.67 -5.48 -6.28
N TYR A 424 -8.76 -4.22 -6.62
CA TYR A 424 -9.97 -3.58 -7.19
C TYR A 424 -9.58 -2.42 -8.11
N PRO A 425 -10.32 -2.22 -9.23
CA PRO A 425 -10.08 -1.07 -10.08
C PRO A 425 -10.37 0.25 -9.36
N ILE A 426 -9.40 1.16 -9.38
CA ILE A 426 -9.52 2.54 -8.86
C ILE A 426 -9.13 3.54 -9.94
N ASP A 427 -9.56 4.77 -9.79
CA ASP A 427 -9.13 5.91 -10.60
C ASP A 427 -8.21 6.85 -9.81
N ALA A 428 -7.78 7.92 -10.45
CA ALA A 428 -6.85 8.87 -9.84
C ALA A 428 -7.49 9.64 -8.66
N ASP A 429 -8.80 9.91 -8.69
CA ASP A 429 -9.50 10.56 -7.56
C ASP A 429 -9.58 9.62 -6.37
N GLU A 430 -9.97 8.36 -6.59
CA GLU A 430 -10.01 7.34 -5.54
C GLU A 430 -8.62 7.14 -4.92
N LEU A 431 -7.56 7.07 -5.73
CA LEU A 431 -6.18 6.92 -5.24
C LEU A 431 -5.76 8.09 -4.34
N THR A 432 -6.10 9.33 -4.68
CA THR A 432 -5.75 10.50 -3.85
C THR A 432 -6.47 10.55 -2.51
N ARG A 433 -7.52 9.74 -2.33
CA ARG A 433 -8.29 9.63 -1.08
C ARG A 433 -7.72 8.60 -0.09
N MET A 434 -6.81 7.75 -0.54
CA MET A 434 -6.03 6.87 0.35
C MET A 434 -5.30 7.73 1.39
N HIS A 435 -5.47 7.41 2.68
CA HIS A 435 -5.06 8.25 3.83
C HIS A 435 -5.68 9.66 3.88
N GLY A 436 -6.48 10.03 2.87
CA GLY A 436 -7.20 11.29 2.80
C GLY A 436 -8.59 11.24 3.43
N ASN A 437 -9.44 12.23 3.09
CA ASN A 437 -10.83 12.30 3.54
C ASN A 437 -11.77 11.72 2.48
N ASP A 438 -12.95 11.23 2.93
CA ASP A 438 -13.93 10.57 2.07
C ASP A 438 -13.33 9.42 1.23
N GLU A 439 -12.46 8.63 1.86
CA GLU A 439 -11.92 7.42 1.27
C GLU A 439 -13.08 6.47 0.90
N LYS A 440 -13.02 5.92 -0.32
CA LYS A 440 -14.12 5.13 -0.86
C LYS A 440 -13.63 4.17 -1.94
N VAL A 441 -14.40 3.11 -2.16
CA VAL A 441 -14.18 2.15 -3.25
C VAL A 441 -15.53 1.74 -3.86
N SER A 442 -15.56 1.57 -5.19
CA SER A 442 -16.79 1.18 -5.88
C SER A 442 -17.19 -0.27 -5.57
N THR A 443 -18.52 -0.50 -5.40
CA THR A 443 -19.06 -1.84 -5.18
C THR A 443 -18.78 -2.77 -6.37
N ALA A 444 -18.80 -2.25 -7.59
CA ALA A 444 -18.46 -2.99 -8.79
C ALA A 444 -16.98 -3.37 -8.81
N SER A 445 -16.08 -2.48 -8.38
CA SER A 445 -14.64 -2.74 -8.27
C SER A 445 -14.34 -3.85 -7.27
N LEU A 446 -14.98 -3.86 -6.10
CA LEU A 446 -14.85 -4.92 -5.10
C LEU A 446 -15.27 -6.29 -5.66
N LYS A 447 -16.39 -6.35 -6.39
CA LYS A 447 -16.86 -7.57 -7.04
C LYS A 447 -15.89 -8.08 -8.10
N GLN A 448 -15.39 -7.18 -8.95
CA GLN A 448 -14.41 -7.52 -10.00
C GLN A 448 -13.12 -8.05 -9.38
N GLY A 449 -12.63 -7.39 -8.32
CA GLY A 449 -11.45 -7.83 -7.59
C GLY A 449 -11.62 -9.18 -6.93
N THR A 450 -12.77 -9.42 -6.28
CA THR A 450 -13.07 -10.71 -5.65
C THR A 450 -13.06 -11.85 -6.66
N GLU A 451 -13.66 -11.65 -7.84
CA GLU A 451 -13.67 -12.67 -8.88
C GLU A 451 -12.26 -12.90 -9.46
N MET A 452 -11.46 -11.84 -9.63
CA MET A 452 -10.08 -11.95 -10.08
C MET A 452 -9.23 -12.77 -9.09
N ILE A 453 -9.27 -12.43 -7.81
CA ILE A 453 -8.51 -13.14 -6.76
C ILE A 453 -9.01 -14.58 -6.60
N TYR A 454 -10.31 -14.81 -6.68
CA TYR A 454 -10.86 -16.18 -6.68
C TYR A 454 -10.32 -17.02 -7.84
N ARG A 455 -10.29 -16.49 -9.08
CA ARG A 455 -9.73 -17.19 -10.25
C ARG A 455 -8.24 -17.49 -10.06
N MET A 456 -7.49 -16.53 -9.56
CA MET A 456 -6.07 -16.71 -9.21
C MET A 456 -5.91 -17.86 -8.20
N LEU A 457 -6.71 -17.88 -7.13
CA LEU A 457 -6.65 -18.94 -6.11
C LEU A 457 -7.02 -20.31 -6.67
N VAL A 458 -8.05 -20.42 -7.53
CA VAL A 458 -8.40 -21.66 -8.21
C VAL A 458 -7.26 -22.18 -9.08
N GLU A 459 -6.56 -21.27 -9.78
CA GLU A 459 -5.44 -21.67 -10.64
C GLU A 459 -4.22 -22.11 -9.83
N VAL A 460 -3.85 -21.37 -8.77
CA VAL A 460 -2.61 -21.62 -8.01
C VAL A 460 -2.77 -22.74 -6.98
N ALA A 461 -3.96 -22.86 -6.38
CA ALA A 461 -4.21 -23.79 -5.28
C ALA A 461 -5.10 -25.00 -5.69
N GLY A 462 -5.87 -24.90 -6.76
CA GLY A 462 -6.74 -25.97 -7.22
C GLY A 462 -5.96 -27.21 -7.66
N ARG A 463 -6.57 -28.36 -7.40
CA ARG A 463 -6.09 -29.66 -7.90
C ARG A 463 -6.47 -29.78 -9.39
N ARG A 464 -5.49 -29.97 -10.26
CA ARG A 464 -5.71 -30.26 -11.67
C ARG A 464 -6.05 -31.73 -11.90
#